data_041a9f055c24be503c0adb8ce560b8e9
#
_entry.id   041a9f055c24be503c0adb8ce560b8e9
#
_cell.length_a   1.000
_cell.length_b   1.000
_cell.length_c   1.000
_cell.angle_alpha   90.00
_cell.angle_beta   90.00
_cell.angle_gamma   90.00
#
_symmetry.space_group_name_H-M   'P 1'
#
loop_
_entity.id
_entity.type
_entity.pdbx_description
1 polymer ?
#
loop_
_entity_poly.entity_id
_entity_poly.type
_entity_poly.pdbx_seq_one_letter_code
_entity_poly.pdbx_strand_id
1 'polypeptide(L)'
;IVNSDSTLVTYQHFKGETFSSVGVGAILALLGVAITAILLVKKVKGGILYGILITWVLGIVCELTGIYVPNPDAGMYTVIPTSFVSFDFSALGKTFGQVFKTDFSGVGILNFFAVMFSFLFVDLFDTLGTLIGVASKADMLDEEGKLPNIKGALMADSIATCAGAVLGTSTTTTFVESASGVTEGGRTG
;
A
#
# COMPACT_ATOMS: atom_id res chain seq x y z
N ILE A 1 7.23 -9.56 5.65
CA ILE A 1 8.04 -9.12 4.52
C ILE A 1 7.84 -10.14 3.42
N VAL A 2 7.41 -9.69 2.26
CA VAL A 2 7.05 -10.52 1.10
C VAL A 2 8.00 -10.18 -0.05
N ASN A 3 8.47 -11.20 -0.74
CA ASN A 3 9.32 -11.07 -1.93
C ASN A 3 8.48 -10.71 -3.17
N SER A 4 9.12 -10.33 -4.28
CA SER A 4 8.47 -10.05 -5.59
C SER A 4 7.55 -11.16 -6.08
N ASP A 5 7.87 -12.42 -5.75
CA ASP A 5 7.08 -13.60 -6.10
C ASP A 5 5.89 -13.85 -5.15
N SER A 6 5.52 -12.85 -4.33
CA SER A 6 4.49 -12.96 -3.29
C SER A 6 4.77 -14.04 -2.23
N THR A 7 6.01 -14.51 -2.14
CA THR A 7 6.45 -15.47 -1.12
C THR A 7 7.03 -14.75 0.09
N LEU A 8 6.91 -15.37 1.26
CA LEU A 8 7.50 -14.82 2.48
C LEU A 8 9.03 -14.90 2.40
N VAL A 9 9.71 -13.83 2.84
CA VAL A 9 11.16 -13.85 3.03
C VAL A 9 11.50 -14.87 4.11
N THR A 10 12.16 -15.95 3.70
CA THR A 10 12.53 -17.05 4.58
C THR A 10 14.00 -16.94 5.01
N TYR A 11 14.40 -17.78 5.97
CA TYR A 11 15.79 -17.86 6.42
C TYR A 11 16.81 -18.13 5.30
N GLN A 12 16.38 -18.77 4.22
CA GLN A 12 17.25 -19.03 3.06
C GLN A 12 17.73 -17.76 2.38
N HIS A 13 16.95 -16.67 2.40
CA HIS A 13 17.32 -15.37 1.86
C HIS A 13 18.40 -14.66 2.68
N PHE A 14 18.67 -15.14 3.90
CA PHE A 14 19.79 -14.66 4.74
C PHE A 14 21.08 -15.46 4.52
N LYS A 15 21.07 -16.47 3.64
CA LYS A 15 22.23 -17.26 3.26
C LYS A 15 22.49 -17.13 1.76
N GLY A 16 23.71 -16.76 1.38
CA GLY A 16 24.15 -16.78 0.00
C GLY A 16 23.99 -15.47 -0.74
N GLU A 17 23.95 -15.53 -2.07
CA GLU A 17 24.02 -14.38 -2.98
C GLU A 17 22.82 -13.42 -2.88
N THR A 18 21.69 -13.87 -2.35
CA THR A 18 20.47 -13.03 -2.16
C THR A 18 20.49 -12.21 -0.87
N PHE A 19 21.50 -12.38 0.01
CA PHE A 19 21.57 -11.63 1.27
C PHE A 19 21.70 -10.13 1.02
N SER A 20 22.58 -9.71 0.10
CA SER A 20 22.83 -8.30 -0.19
C SER A 20 21.64 -7.58 -0.84
N SER A 21 20.69 -8.30 -1.41
CA SER A 21 19.47 -7.72 -1.98
C SER A 21 18.27 -7.91 -1.04
N VAL A 22 17.74 -9.13 -0.96
CA VAL A 22 16.51 -9.44 -0.22
C VAL A 22 16.75 -9.41 1.30
N GLY A 23 17.87 -9.99 1.78
CA GLY A 23 18.19 -10.06 3.21
C GLY A 23 18.38 -8.68 3.83
N VAL A 24 19.18 -7.82 3.19
CA VAL A 24 19.42 -6.44 3.64
C VAL A 24 18.13 -5.62 3.58
N GLY A 25 17.31 -5.76 2.52
CA GLY A 25 16.00 -5.13 2.42
C GLY A 25 15.08 -5.51 3.58
N ALA A 26 15.06 -6.79 3.97
CA ALA A 26 14.29 -7.27 5.11
C ALA A 26 14.77 -6.67 6.45
N ILE A 27 16.08 -6.58 6.65
CA ILE A 27 16.67 -5.97 7.85
C ILE A 27 16.32 -4.47 7.89
N LEU A 28 16.46 -3.76 6.78
CA LEU A 28 16.10 -2.34 6.69
C LEU A 28 14.62 -2.11 7.01
N ALA A 29 13.72 -2.98 6.52
CA ALA A 29 12.30 -2.89 6.85
C ALA A 29 12.04 -3.06 8.34
N LEU A 30 12.66 -4.05 9.00
CA LEU A 30 12.53 -4.26 10.44
C LEU A 30 13.09 -3.09 11.25
N LEU A 31 14.25 -2.54 10.84
CA LEU A 31 14.83 -1.36 11.46
C LEU A 31 13.90 -0.15 11.29
N GLY A 32 13.31 0.03 10.10
CA GLY A 32 12.35 1.10 9.84
C GLY A 32 11.13 1.04 10.74
N VAL A 33 10.57 -0.16 10.92
CA VAL A 33 9.46 -0.39 11.87
C VAL A 33 9.88 -0.04 13.30
N ALA A 34 11.06 -0.50 13.74
CA ALA A 34 11.56 -0.21 15.08
C ALA A 34 11.79 1.29 15.30
N ILE A 35 12.42 1.98 14.34
CA ILE A 35 12.64 3.43 14.40
C ILE A 35 11.31 4.17 14.49
N THR A 36 10.36 3.82 13.61
CA THR A 36 9.03 4.45 13.60
C THR A 36 8.30 4.22 14.93
N ALA A 37 8.34 2.99 15.46
CA ALA A 37 7.74 2.67 16.75
C ALA A 37 8.33 3.51 17.90
N ILE A 38 9.66 3.65 17.93
CA ILE A 38 10.34 4.48 18.93
C ILE A 38 9.91 5.95 18.82
N LEU A 39 9.82 6.50 17.59
CA LEU A 39 9.38 7.87 17.37
C LEU A 39 7.94 8.10 17.83
N LEU A 40 7.04 7.14 17.56
CA LEU A 40 5.64 7.18 17.99
C LEU A 40 5.52 7.10 19.52
N VAL A 41 6.26 6.20 20.18
CA VAL A 41 6.28 6.10 21.66
C VAL A 41 6.79 7.39 22.29
N LYS A 42 7.79 8.03 21.67
CA LYS A 42 8.31 9.35 22.11
C LYS A 42 7.39 10.51 21.74
N LYS A 43 6.24 10.26 21.12
CA LYS A 43 5.25 11.25 20.69
C LYS A 43 5.86 12.36 19.81
N VAL A 44 6.82 12.01 18.96
CA VAL A 44 7.41 12.93 17.99
C VAL A 44 6.37 13.25 16.93
N LYS A 45 6.02 14.52 16.75
CA LYS A 45 5.11 14.96 15.69
C LYS A 45 5.70 14.59 14.33
N GLY A 46 4.89 13.96 13.46
CA GLY A 46 5.35 13.44 12.17
C GLY A 46 6.27 12.21 12.28
N GLY A 47 6.22 11.47 13.40
CA GLY A 47 7.10 10.33 13.66
C GLY A 47 7.11 9.27 12.56
N ILE A 48 5.97 9.04 11.90
CA ILE A 48 5.87 8.12 10.76
C ILE A 48 6.68 8.65 9.57
N LEU A 49 6.53 9.92 9.23
CA LEU A 49 7.28 10.54 8.12
C LEU A 49 8.79 10.48 8.39
N TYR A 50 9.22 10.85 9.59
CA TYR A 50 10.63 10.74 9.96
C TYR A 50 11.14 9.30 9.93
N GLY A 51 10.33 8.33 10.36
CA GLY A 51 10.66 6.91 10.27
C GLY A 51 10.92 6.47 8.83
N ILE A 52 10.05 6.88 7.90
CA ILE A 52 10.19 6.60 6.46
C ILE A 52 11.46 7.25 5.91
N LEU A 53 11.66 8.55 6.17
CA LEU A 53 12.83 9.27 5.65
C LEU A 53 14.15 8.72 6.18
N ILE A 54 14.24 8.41 7.47
CA ILE A 54 15.44 7.83 8.09
C ILE A 54 15.73 6.47 7.46
N THR A 55 14.71 5.62 7.31
CA THR A 55 14.88 4.29 6.71
C THR A 55 15.33 4.40 5.26
N TRP A 56 14.76 5.34 4.50
CA TRP A 56 15.18 5.60 3.13
C TRP A 56 16.63 6.07 3.03
N VAL A 57 17.06 7.02 3.87
CA VAL A 57 18.46 7.47 3.93
C VAL A 57 19.40 6.32 4.31
N LEU A 58 19.02 5.47 5.27
CA LEU A 58 19.78 4.26 5.61
C LEU A 58 19.89 3.31 4.41
N GLY A 59 18.81 3.15 3.64
CA GLY A 59 18.83 2.37 2.39
C GLY A 59 19.81 2.92 1.38
N ILE A 60 19.82 4.24 1.15
CA ILE A 60 20.81 4.91 0.27
C ILE A 60 22.23 4.66 0.76
N VAL A 61 22.50 4.80 2.05
CA VAL A 61 23.82 4.54 2.62
C VAL A 61 24.23 3.08 2.40
N CYS A 62 23.33 2.12 2.61
CA CYS A 62 23.60 0.72 2.36
C CYS A 62 23.88 0.42 0.88
N GLU A 63 23.21 1.10 -0.04
CA GLU A 63 23.46 0.95 -1.47
C GLU A 63 24.80 1.57 -1.87
N LEU A 64 25.14 2.76 -1.39
CA LEU A 64 26.42 3.42 -1.66
C LEU A 64 27.61 2.65 -1.07
N THR A 65 27.44 1.98 0.06
CA THR A 65 28.49 1.14 0.68
C THR A 65 28.59 -0.26 0.09
N GLY A 66 27.70 -0.61 -0.85
CA GLY A 66 27.66 -1.95 -1.46
C GLY A 66 27.10 -3.05 -0.54
N ILE A 67 26.54 -2.70 0.62
CA ILE A 67 25.85 -3.64 1.51
C ILE A 67 24.53 -4.06 0.89
N TYR A 68 23.78 -3.11 0.33
CA TYR A 68 22.59 -3.37 -0.47
C TYR A 68 22.95 -3.33 -1.96
N VAL A 69 22.62 -4.41 -2.67
CA VAL A 69 22.84 -4.51 -4.13
C VAL A 69 21.48 -4.69 -4.79
N PRO A 70 21.04 -3.74 -5.63
CA PRO A 70 19.80 -3.88 -6.37
C PRO A 70 19.82 -5.14 -7.25
N ASN A 71 18.72 -5.88 -7.22
CA ASN A 71 18.51 -7.06 -8.06
C ASN A 71 17.09 -7.00 -8.64
N PRO A 72 16.92 -6.45 -9.84
CA PRO A 72 15.62 -6.32 -10.49
C PRO A 72 14.91 -7.66 -10.72
N ASP A 73 15.65 -8.74 -10.95
CA ASP A 73 15.08 -10.08 -11.14
C ASP A 73 14.42 -10.61 -9.85
N ALA A 74 14.93 -10.17 -8.70
CA ALA A 74 14.32 -10.46 -7.40
C ALA A 74 13.33 -9.36 -6.95
N GLY A 75 12.97 -8.40 -7.81
CA GLY A 75 12.09 -7.27 -7.51
C GLY A 75 12.70 -6.23 -6.57
N MET A 76 14.02 -6.25 -6.37
CA MET A 76 14.74 -5.30 -5.53
C MET A 76 15.40 -4.22 -6.39
N TYR A 77 14.79 -3.03 -6.36
CA TYR A 77 15.25 -1.89 -7.17
C TYR A 77 16.19 -0.98 -6.37
N THR A 78 16.88 -0.09 -7.08
CA THR A 78 17.67 0.98 -6.46
C THR A 78 16.80 1.89 -5.60
N VAL A 79 17.30 2.25 -4.42
CA VAL A 79 16.65 3.21 -3.53
C VAL A 79 17.13 4.66 -3.82
N ILE A 80 18.14 4.80 -4.68
CA ILE A 80 18.64 6.11 -5.12
C ILE A 80 17.73 6.62 -6.24
N PRO A 81 17.08 7.77 -6.09
CA PRO A 81 16.20 8.30 -7.12
C PRO A 81 17.04 8.74 -8.35
N THR A 82 16.72 8.16 -9.50
CA THR A 82 17.35 8.56 -10.79
C THR A 82 16.71 9.82 -11.37
N SER A 83 15.44 10.08 -11.02
CA SER A 83 14.72 11.31 -11.36
C SER A 83 13.67 11.61 -10.30
N PHE A 84 13.44 12.89 -10.00
CA PHE A 84 12.42 13.32 -9.04
C PHE A 84 11.03 13.41 -9.66
N VAL A 85 10.95 13.55 -10.97
CA VAL A 85 9.67 13.65 -11.70
C VAL A 85 9.81 12.89 -13.01
N SER A 86 8.82 12.05 -13.31
CA SER A 86 8.68 11.37 -14.58
C SER A 86 7.29 11.64 -15.14
N PHE A 87 7.20 12.10 -16.38
CA PHE A 87 5.95 12.32 -17.11
C PHE A 87 5.69 11.21 -18.13
N ASP A 88 6.16 10.00 -17.84
CA ASP A 88 5.91 8.85 -18.71
C ASP A 88 4.52 8.26 -18.46
N PHE A 89 3.59 8.52 -19.35
CA PHE A 89 2.23 7.97 -19.34
C PHE A 89 2.08 6.69 -20.18
N SER A 90 3.18 6.14 -20.68
CA SER A 90 3.12 4.95 -21.55
C SER A 90 2.55 3.73 -20.83
N ALA A 91 2.84 3.58 -19.54
CA ALA A 91 2.29 2.52 -18.71
C ALA A 91 0.77 2.63 -18.56
N LEU A 92 0.25 3.86 -18.35
CA LEU A 92 -1.18 4.11 -18.27
C LEU A 92 -1.89 3.75 -19.59
N GLY A 93 -1.28 4.07 -20.73
CA GLY A 93 -1.81 3.69 -22.04
C GLY A 93 -1.90 2.16 -22.26
N LYS A 94 -1.05 1.38 -21.59
CA LYS A 94 -1.08 -0.08 -21.64
C LYS A 94 -2.17 -0.69 -20.77
N THR A 95 -2.51 -0.06 -19.65
CA THR A 95 -3.49 -0.58 -18.68
C THR A 95 -4.89 -0.04 -18.92
N PHE A 96 -5.02 1.15 -19.53
CA PHE A 96 -6.29 1.80 -19.77
C PHE A 96 -7.24 0.93 -20.61
N GLY A 97 -8.43 0.71 -20.10
CA GLY A 97 -9.50 0.00 -20.80
C GLY A 97 -9.25 -1.50 -20.99
N GLN A 98 -8.23 -2.09 -20.36
CA GLN A 98 -7.96 -3.53 -20.46
C GLN A 98 -9.10 -4.38 -19.91
N VAL A 99 -9.87 -3.86 -18.96
CA VAL A 99 -11.07 -4.53 -18.43
C VAL A 99 -12.08 -4.91 -19.53
N PHE A 100 -12.16 -4.13 -20.61
CA PHE A 100 -13.06 -4.41 -21.75
C PHE A 100 -12.46 -5.36 -22.78
N LYS A 101 -11.17 -5.69 -22.69
CA LYS A 101 -10.46 -6.58 -23.62
C LYS A 101 -10.18 -7.93 -23.02
N THR A 102 -10.46 -8.12 -21.72
CA THR A 102 -10.19 -9.38 -21.03
C THR A 102 -11.13 -10.46 -21.52
N ASP A 103 -10.58 -11.58 -21.95
CA ASP A 103 -11.34 -12.77 -22.32
C ASP A 103 -11.61 -13.63 -21.08
N PHE A 104 -12.87 -13.79 -20.75
CA PHE A 104 -13.32 -14.61 -19.62
C PHE A 104 -13.76 -16.02 -20.04
N SER A 105 -13.60 -16.40 -21.31
CA SER A 105 -14.08 -17.68 -21.84
C SER A 105 -13.46 -18.90 -21.15
N GLY A 106 -12.24 -18.77 -20.63
CA GLY A 106 -11.55 -19.79 -19.85
C GLY A 106 -11.98 -19.90 -18.38
N VAL A 107 -12.78 -18.96 -17.90
CA VAL A 107 -13.23 -18.94 -16.50
C VAL A 107 -14.66 -19.46 -16.42
N GLY A 108 -14.85 -20.61 -15.75
CA GLY A 108 -16.21 -21.14 -15.53
C GLY A 108 -17.10 -20.13 -14.81
N ILE A 109 -18.36 -20.02 -15.23
CA ILE A 109 -19.30 -18.99 -14.72
C ILE A 109 -19.45 -19.02 -13.20
N LEU A 110 -19.46 -20.20 -12.58
CA LEU A 110 -19.50 -20.35 -11.12
C LEU A 110 -18.23 -19.79 -10.45
N ASN A 111 -17.07 -20.05 -11.03
CA ASN A 111 -15.79 -19.52 -10.53
C ASN A 111 -15.74 -18.00 -10.67
N PHE A 112 -16.24 -17.46 -11.80
CA PHE A 112 -16.33 -16.02 -12.00
C PHE A 112 -17.14 -15.34 -10.89
N PHE A 113 -18.36 -15.83 -10.64
CA PHE A 113 -19.19 -15.29 -9.57
C PHE A 113 -18.59 -15.50 -8.17
N ALA A 114 -18.01 -16.66 -7.89
CA ALA A 114 -17.37 -16.93 -6.61
C ALA A 114 -16.22 -15.95 -6.32
N VAL A 115 -15.34 -15.72 -7.30
CA VAL A 115 -14.24 -14.78 -7.20
C VAL A 115 -14.75 -13.33 -7.09
N MET A 116 -15.72 -12.96 -7.93
CA MET A 116 -16.35 -11.63 -7.89
C MET A 116 -16.94 -11.33 -6.51
N PHE A 117 -17.73 -12.24 -5.93
CA PHE A 117 -18.28 -12.06 -4.60
C PHE A 117 -17.22 -12.05 -3.51
N SER A 118 -16.18 -12.88 -3.63
CA SER A 118 -15.07 -12.87 -2.68
C SER A 118 -14.38 -11.50 -2.64
N PHE A 119 -14.04 -10.93 -3.78
CA PHE A 119 -13.46 -9.60 -3.85
C PHE A 119 -14.41 -8.50 -3.37
N LEU A 120 -15.70 -8.59 -3.75
CA LEU A 120 -16.72 -7.65 -3.28
C LEU A 120 -16.81 -7.63 -1.75
N PHE A 121 -16.84 -8.80 -1.11
CA PHE A 121 -16.89 -8.87 0.35
C PHE A 121 -15.62 -8.34 1.00
N VAL A 122 -14.44 -8.68 0.47
CA VAL A 122 -13.18 -8.16 0.99
C VAL A 122 -13.17 -6.62 0.90
N ASP A 123 -13.48 -6.06 -0.26
CA ASP A 123 -13.50 -4.62 -0.50
C ASP A 123 -14.53 -3.91 0.40
N LEU A 124 -15.74 -4.46 0.52
CA LEU A 124 -16.79 -3.91 1.38
C LEU A 124 -16.37 -3.87 2.85
N PHE A 125 -15.83 -4.96 3.39
CA PHE A 125 -15.45 -5.02 4.80
C PHE A 125 -14.21 -4.18 5.10
N ASP A 126 -13.26 -4.11 4.17
CA ASP A 126 -12.09 -3.24 4.28
C ASP A 126 -12.53 -1.78 4.31
N THR A 127 -13.33 -1.34 3.34
CA THR A 127 -13.86 0.03 3.27
C THR A 127 -14.69 0.39 4.51
N LEU A 128 -15.60 -0.49 4.96
CA LEU A 128 -16.40 -0.24 6.16
C LEU A 128 -15.52 -0.10 7.40
N GLY A 129 -14.55 -1.01 7.58
CA GLY A 129 -13.64 -0.99 8.72
C GLY A 129 -12.79 0.28 8.76
N THR A 130 -12.23 0.66 7.61
CA THR A 130 -11.40 1.86 7.50
C THR A 130 -12.20 3.15 7.65
N LEU A 131 -13.37 3.26 7.02
CA LEU A 131 -14.26 4.43 7.17
C LEU A 131 -14.66 4.67 8.62
N ILE A 132 -15.12 3.62 9.32
CA ILE A 132 -15.50 3.73 10.73
C ILE A 132 -14.29 4.05 11.60
N GLY A 133 -13.15 3.40 11.36
CA GLY A 133 -11.91 3.63 12.09
C GLY A 133 -11.39 5.06 11.96
N VAL A 134 -11.35 5.60 10.75
CA VAL A 134 -10.92 6.98 10.48
C VAL A 134 -11.95 7.99 11.03
N ALA A 135 -13.25 7.74 10.82
CA ALA A 135 -14.32 8.60 11.32
C ALA A 135 -14.33 8.67 12.86
N SER A 136 -14.08 7.55 13.53
CA SER A 136 -13.93 7.52 14.99
C SER A 136 -12.77 8.39 15.48
N LYS A 137 -11.64 8.39 14.77
CA LYS A 137 -10.49 9.27 15.08
C LYS A 137 -10.75 10.75 14.76
N ALA A 138 -11.65 11.02 13.82
CA ALA A 138 -12.02 12.37 13.42
C ALA A 138 -13.18 12.96 14.23
N ASP A 139 -13.72 12.21 15.21
CA ASP A 139 -14.91 12.56 15.99
C ASP A 139 -16.15 12.83 15.10
N MET A 140 -16.30 12.03 14.01
CA MET A 140 -17.37 12.15 13.04
C MET A 140 -18.51 11.14 13.27
N LEU A 141 -18.40 10.28 14.27
CA LEU A 141 -19.46 9.34 14.63
C LEU A 141 -20.53 10.04 15.47
N ASP A 142 -21.80 9.63 15.28
CA ASP A 142 -22.90 10.09 16.12
C ASP A 142 -22.86 9.46 17.52
N GLU A 143 -23.81 9.84 18.40
CA GLU A 143 -23.93 9.33 19.77
C GLU A 143 -24.17 7.81 19.82
N GLU A 144 -24.66 7.23 18.72
CA GLU A 144 -24.88 5.80 18.58
C GLU A 144 -23.67 5.05 17.96
N GLY A 145 -22.58 5.76 17.67
CA GLY A 145 -21.37 5.21 17.05
C GLY A 145 -21.51 4.93 15.56
N LYS A 146 -22.51 5.52 14.89
CA LYS A 146 -22.72 5.37 13.44
C LYS A 146 -22.09 6.53 12.68
N LEU A 147 -21.59 6.25 11.49
CA LEU A 147 -21.10 7.29 10.59
C LEU A 147 -22.26 7.95 9.84
N PRO A 148 -22.54 9.25 10.06
CA PRO A 148 -23.52 9.98 9.28
C PRO A 148 -23.17 9.89 7.79
N ASN A 149 -24.20 9.70 6.95
CA ASN A 149 -24.05 9.63 5.49
C ASN A 149 -23.13 8.50 4.96
N ILE A 150 -23.02 7.39 5.69
CA ILE A 150 -22.22 6.21 5.27
C ILE A 150 -22.58 5.72 3.87
N LYS A 151 -23.87 5.83 3.47
CA LYS A 151 -24.31 5.46 2.11
C LYS A 151 -23.64 6.29 1.03
N GLY A 152 -23.48 7.58 1.28
CA GLY A 152 -22.78 8.49 0.34
C GLY A 152 -21.31 8.15 0.22
N ALA A 153 -20.65 7.85 1.34
CA ALA A 153 -19.25 7.44 1.36
C ALA A 153 -19.02 6.13 0.60
N LEU A 154 -19.82 5.11 0.85
CA LEU A 154 -19.73 3.82 0.14
C LEU A 154 -20.04 3.96 -1.36
N MET A 155 -21.01 4.84 -1.72
CA MET A 155 -21.30 5.11 -3.15
C MET A 155 -20.11 5.77 -3.84
N ALA A 156 -19.46 6.74 -3.20
CA ALA A 156 -18.28 7.41 -3.74
C ALA A 156 -17.12 6.42 -3.94
N ASP A 157 -16.88 5.56 -2.96
CA ASP A 157 -15.86 4.50 -3.02
C ASP A 157 -16.11 3.53 -4.17
N SER A 158 -17.35 3.03 -4.31
CA SER A 158 -17.74 2.11 -5.38
C SER A 158 -17.59 2.75 -6.78
N ILE A 159 -17.96 4.03 -6.94
CA ILE A 159 -17.79 4.76 -8.20
C ILE A 159 -16.30 4.93 -8.51
N ALA A 160 -15.49 5.27 -7.51
CA ALA A 160 -14.05 5.44 -7.66
C ALA A 160 -13.37 4.12 -8.03
N THR A 161 -13.76 3.01 -7.42
CA THR A 161 -13.27 1.67 -7.76
C THR A 161 -13.63 1.27 -9.20
N CYS A 162 -14.86 1.53 -9.64
CA CYS A 162 -15.25 1.30 -11.05
C CYS A 162 -14.43 2.17 -12.02
N ALA A 163 -14.22 3.43 -11.70
CA ALA A 163 -13.37 4.33 -12.49
C ALA A 163 -11.91 3.83 -12.52
N GLY A 164 -11.39 3.38 -11.38
CA GLY A 164 -10.06 2.78 -11.27
C GLY A 164 -9.89 1.54 -12.16
N ALA A 165 -10.91 0.66 -12.19
CA ALA A 165 -10.90 -0.51 -13.07
C ALA A 165 -10.82 -0.15 -14.57
N VAL A 166 -11.52 0.93 -15.00
CA VAL A 166 -11.44 1.44 -16.37
C VAL A 166 -10.07 2.05 -16.66
N LEU A 167 -9.50 2.78 -15.71
CA LEU A 167 -8.18 3.37 -15.83
C LEU A 167 -7.05 2.32 -15.76
N GLY A 168 -7.35 1.12 -15.27
CA GLY A 168 -6.37 0.04 -15.10
C GLY A 168 -5.50 0.24 -13.87
N THR A 169 -6.03 0.90 -12.83
CA THR A 169 -5.41 1.01 -11.50
C THR A 169 -5.89 -0.11 -10.57
N SER A 170 -5.25 -0.24 -9.41
CA SER A 170 -5.79 -1.06 -8.33
C SER A 170 -7.09 -0.45 -7.79
N THR A 171 -7.81 -1.20 -6.95
CA THR A 171 -9.02 -0.69 -6.29
C THR A 171 -8.74 0.64 -5.58
N THR A 172 -9.71 1.55 -5.65
CA THR A 172 -9.65 2.84 -4.95
C THR A 172 -10.46 2.68 -3.67
N THR A 173 -9.81 2.71 -2.53
CA THR A 173 -10.44 2.49 -1.22
C THR A 173 -9.95 3.50 -0.20
N THR A 174 -10.65 3.60 0.91
CA THR A 174 -10.24 4.42 2.05
C THR A 174 -9.06 3.77 2.76
N PHE A 175 -7.98 4.51 2.99
CA PHE A 175 -6.79 4.01 3.66
C PHE A 175 -6.85 4.26 5.17
N VAL A 176 -6.50 3.24 5.96
CA VAL A 176 -6.44 3.32 7.43
C VAL A 176 -5.35 4.31 7.89
N GLU A 177 -4.32 4.53 7.09
CA GLU A 177 -3.25 5.49 7.31
C GLU A 177 -3.77 6.94 7.40
N SER A 178 -4.94 7.22 6.82
CA SER A 178 -5.63 8.52 6.99
C SER A 178 -5.89 8.86 8.46
N ALA A 179 -6.05 7.86 9.32
CA ALA A 179 -6.19 8.06 10.75
C ALA A 179 -4.96 8.73 11.39
N SER A 180 -3.75 8.50 10.87
CA SER A 180 -2.55 9.19 11.36
C SER A 180 -2.53 10.66 10.97
N GLY A 181 -3.00 11.00 9.76
CA GLY A 181 -3.20 12.39 9.35
C GLY A 181 -4.22 13.13 10.22
N VAL A 182 -5.32 12.46 10.57
CA VAL A 182 -6.35 12.99 11.48
C VAL A 182 -5.79 13.23 12.89
N THR A 183 -4.98 12.30 13.42
CA THR A 183 -4.34 12.45 14.73
C THR A 183 -3.34 13.61 14.78
N GLU A 184 -2.70 13.93 13.68
CA GLU A 184 -1.79 15.09 13.55
C GLU A 184 -2.54 16.42 13.28
N GLY A 185 -3.87 16.40 13.24
CA GLY A 185 -4.74 17.57 13.10
C GLY A 185 -5.35 17.80 11.72
N GLY A 186 -5.19 16.88 10.79
CA GLY A 186 -5.85 16.92 9.47
C GLY A 186 -7.37 16.77 9.61
N ARG A 187 -8.13 17.76 9.12
CA ARG A 187 -9.61 17.81 9.25
C ARG A 187 -10.33 18.01 7.91
N THR A 188 -9.59 18.40 6.88
CA THR A 188 -10.12 18.67 5.54
C THR A 188 -9.36 17.84 4.51
N GLY A 189 -10.07 17.36 3.52
CA GLY A 189 -9.48 16.67 2.38
C GLY A 189 -8.93 17.60 1.33
#